data_b803b60ab00bd66ef3021877e819edb3
#
_entry.id   b803b60ab00bd66ef3021877e819edb3
#
_cell.length_a   1.000
_cell.length_b   1.000
_cell.length_c   1.000
_cell.angle_alpha   90.00
_cell.angle_beta   90.00
_cell.angle_gamma   90.00
#
_symmetry.space_group_name_H-M   'P 1'
#
loop_
_entity.id
_entity.type
_entity.pdbx_description
1 polymer ?
#
loop_
_entity_poly.entity_id
_entity_poly.type
_entity_poly.pdbx_seq_one_letter_code
_entity_poly.pdbx_strand_id
1 'polypeptide(L)'
;MNGNLDKKNGFLYAKAAVAALCGAFTAAFGWLGWLVLAWAACMALDWLSGSAAAASRGEWSSAAARAGIWHKAGMVVVVCVAALTDLVLNVAVENLPAFGDGVGFDFEGVVLPVVLVWYIFTELGSIAENAAAMGAPVPGWLVRILAQGKEGAEK
;
A
#
# COMPACT_ATOMS: atom_id res chain seq x y z
N MET A 1 -29.43 -5.66 -35.06
CA MET A 1 -28.91 -4.33 -34.67
C MET A 1 -28.97 -4.02 -33.16
N ASN A 2 -29.71 -4.79 -32.34
CA ASN A 2 -29.86 -4.54 -30.90
C ASN A 2 -28.73 -5.04 -29.98
N GLY A 3 -27.99 -6.09 -30.37
CA GLY A 3 -26.95 -6.66 -29.49
C GLY A 3 -25.72 -5.77 -29.23
N ASN A 4 -25.48 -4.78 -30.08
CA ASN A 4 -24.35 -3.86 -29.91
C ASN A 4 -24.67 -2.66 -28.98
N LEU A 5 -25.96 -2.30 -28.92
CA LEU A 5 -26.46 -1.28 -27.98
C LEU A 5 -26.52 -1.82 -26.55
N ASP A 6 -26.91 -3.10 -26.39
CA ASP A 6 -26.96 -3.78 -25.08
C ASP A 6 -25.57 -3.94 -24.45
N LYS A 7 -24.54 -4.30 -25.22
CA LYS A 7 -23.15 -4.37 -24.77
C LYS A 7 -22.59 -2.99 -24.38
N LYS A 8 -22.94 -1.94 -25.13
CA LYS A 8 -22.52 -0.57 -24.87
C LYS A 8 -23.14 -0.03 -23.57
N ASN A 9 -24.43 -0.34 -23.37
CA ASN A 9 -25.12 0.03 -22.13
C ASN A 9 -24.59 -0.75 -20.92
N GLY A 10 -24.33 -2.04 -21.03
CA GLY A 10 -23.72 -2.86 -19.98
C GLY A 10 -22.34 -2.32 -19.55
N PHE A 11 -21.51 -1.91 -20.51
CA PHE A 11 -20.21 -1.30 -20.23
C PHE A 11 -20.35 0.08 -19.54
N LEU A 12 -21.35 0.86 -19.90
CA LEU A 12 -21.63 2.16 -19.28
C LEU A 12 -22.10 1.97 -17.83
N TYR A 13 -22.98 1.01 -17.56
CA TYR A 13 -23.44 0.67 -16.20
C TYR A 13 -22.29 0.15 -15.33
N ALA A 14 -21.41 -0.68 -15.87
CA ALA A 14 -20.24 -1.17 -15.14
C ALA A 14 -19.30 0.00 -14.77
N LYS A 15 -19.02 0.92 -15.68
CA LYS A 15 -18.22 2.14 -15.39
C LYS A 15 -18.87 3.01 -14.32
N ALA A 16 -20.18 3.24 -14.41
CA ALA A 16 -20.91 4.04 -13.43
C ALA A 16 -20.89 3.38 -12.04
N ALA A 17 -21.04 2.06 -11.96
CA ALA A 17 -20.95 1.32 -10.70
C ALA A 17 -19.54 1.42 -10.08
N VAL A 18 -18.50 1.23 -10.88
CA VAL A 18 -17.12 1.39 -10.41
C VAL A 18 -16.87 2.82 -9.93
N ALA A 19 -17.28 3.84 -10.69
CA ALA A 19 -17.12 5.23 -10.30
C ALA A 19 -17.87 5.55 -8.99
N ALA A 20 -19.06 5.02 -8.81
CA ALA A 20 -19.85 5.19 -7.58
C ALA A 20 -19.17 4.51 -6.38
N LEU A 21 -18.65 3.30 -6.55
CA LEU A 21 -17.90 2.60 -5.49
C LEU A 21 -16.63 3.34 -5.11
N CYS A 22 -15.84 3.79 -6.09
CA CYS A 22 -14.64 4.59 -5.84
C CYS A 22 -14.97 5.92 -5.14
N GLY A 23 -16.05 6.59 -5.58
CA GLY A 23 -16.50 7.84 -4.95
C GLY A 23 -16.96 7.64 -3.51
N ALA A 24 -17.74 6.60 -3.24
CA ALA A 24 -18.17 6.24 -1.88
C ALA A 24 -16.98 5.86 -0.99
N PHE A 25 -16.02 5.09 -1.50
CA PHE A 25 -14.81 4.75 -0.78
C PHE A 25 -13.96 5.98 -0.46
N THR A 26 -13.75 6.88 -1.46
CA THR A 26 -13.01 8.12 -1.26
C THR A 26 -13.70 9.05 -0.25
N ALA A 27 -15.04 9.11 -0.29
CA ALA A 27 -15.80 9.89 0.69
C ALA A 27 -15.70 9.35 2.12
N ALA A 28 -15.59 8.02 2.26
CA ALA A 28 -15.49 7.36 3.57
C ALA A 28 -14.07 7.38 4.17
N PHE A 29 -13.04 7.20 3.33
CA PHE A 29 -11.66 6.94 3.78
C PHE A 29 -10.64 7.96 3.27
N GLY A 30 -11.05 8.91 2.43
CA GLY A 30 -10.16 9.90 1.83
C GLY A 30 -9.03 9.27 0.98
N TRP A 31 -7.98 10.05 0.75
CA TRP A 31 -6.79 9.61 0.00
C TRP A 31 -5.97 8.55 0.75
N LEU A 32 -6.01 8.59 2.09
CA LEU A 32 -5.29 7.64 2.94
C LEU A 32 -5.81 6.21 2.78
N GLY A 33 -7.11 6.04 2.58
CA GLY A 33 -7.71 4.74 2.28
C GLY A 33 -7.12 4.11 1.00
N TRP A 34 -6.82 4.92 -0.01
CA TRP A 34 -6.17 4.45 -1.23
C TRP A 34 -4.72 4.01 -1.00
N LEU A 35 -3.96 4.68 -0.12
CA LEU A 35 -2.63 4.24 0.29
C LEU A 35 -2.68 2.88 1.01
N VAL A 36 -3.64 2.70 1.93
CA VAL A 36 -3.84 1.41 2.61
C VAL A 36 -4.16 0.30 1.62
N LEU A 37 -5.05 0.54 0.65
CA LEU A 37 -5.35 -0.43 -0.40
C LEU A 37 -4.15 -0.74 -1.30
N ALA A 38 -3.38 0.28 -1.69
CA ALA A 38 -2.16 0.10 -2.48
C ALA A 38 -1.14 -0.75 -1.73
N TRP A 39 -0.92 -0.46 -0.43
CA TRP A 39 -0.05 -1.26 0.41
C TRP A 39 -0.52 -2.71 0.55
N ALA A 40 -1.81 -2.94 0.81
CA ALA A 40 -2.37 -4.29 0.89
C ALA A 40 -2.21 -5.06 -0.43
N ALA A 41 -2.40 -4.39 -1.57
CA ALA A 41 -2.17 -4.99 -2.89
C ALA A 41 -0.68 -5.33 -3.10
N CYS A 42 0.24 -4.45 -2.70
CA CYS A 42 1.68 -4.71 -2.77
C CYS A 42 2.06 -5.92 -1.90
N MET A 43 1.56 -6.01 -0.66
CA MET A 43 1.80 -7.16 0.22
C MET A 43 1.34 -8.49 -0.40
N ALA A 44 0.15 -8.48 -1.02
CA ALA A 44 -0.38 -9.68 -1.70
C ALA A 44 0.48 -10.05 -2.92
N LEU A 45 0.85 -9.07 -3.75
CA LEU A 45 1.70 -9.28 -4.93
C LEU A 45 3.10 -9.76 -4.56
N ASP A 46 3.72 -9.20 -3.50
CA ASP A 46 5.02 -9.66 -3.03
C ASP A 46 4.96 -11.11 -2.57
N TRP A 47 3.98 -11.48 -1.76
CA TRP A 47 3.81 -12.85 -1.29
C TRP A 47 3.60 -13.83 -2.46
N LEU A 48 2.76 -13.45 -3.46
CA LEU A 48 2.52 -14.26 -4.66
C LEU A 48 3.78 -14.38 -5.52
N SER A 49 4.45 -13.26 -5.81
CA SER A 49 5.66 -13.24 -6.65
C SER A 49 6.83 -13.97 -5.98
N GLY A 50 7.00 -13.81 -4.67
CA GLY A 50 8.01 -14.53 -3.90
C GLY A 50 7.78 -16.04 -3.89
N SER A 51 6.52 -16.46 -3.73
CA SER A 51 6.14 -17.87 -3.82
C SER A 51 6.39 -18.44 -5.22
N ALA A 52 6.07 -17.69 -6.28
CA ALA A 52 6.32 -18.09 -7.65
C ALA A 52 7.81 -18.17 -7.98
N ALA A 53 8.59 -17.19 -7.52
CA ALA A 53 10.04 -17.17 -7.68
C ALA A 53 10.72 -18.36 -6.97
N ALA A 54 10.30 -18.70 -5.76
CA ALA A 54 10.78 -19.89 -5.04
C ALA A 54 10.38 -21.18 -5.75
N ALA A 55 9.14 -21.27 -6.24
CA ALA A 55 8.66 -22.43 -6.98
C ALA A 55 9.44 -22.65 -8.30
N SER A 56 9.77 -21.56 -9.02
CA SER A 56 10.55 -21.64 -10.27
C SER A 56 11.96 -22.19 -10.06
N ARG A 57 12.52 -22.05 -8.85
CA ARG A 57 13.83 -22.61 -8.47
C ARG A 57 13.75 -23.98 -7.79
N GLY A 58 12.53 -24.51 -7.59
CA GLY A 58 12.34 -25.77 -6.83
C GLY A 58 12.59 -25.63 -5.32
N GLU A 59 12.64 -24.42 -4.80
CA GLU A 59 12.94 -24.08 -3.40
C GLU A 59 11.69 -23.77 -2.57
N TRP A 60 10.51 -23.89 -3.16
CA TRP A 60 9.28 -23.54 -2.46
C TRP A 60 9.04 -24.42 -1.23
N SER A 61 8.76 -23.80 -0.09
CA SER A 61 8.37 -24.50 1.12
C SER A 61 7.23 -23.82 1.84
N SER A 62 6.34 -24.60 2.44
CA SER A 62 5.24 -24.08 3.25
C SER A 62 5.72 -23.36 4.53
N ALA A 63 6.92 -23.69 5.01
CA ALA A 63 7.52 -23.02 6.15
C ALA A 63 7.95 -21.58 5.77
N ALA A 64 8.63 -21.41 4.63
CA ALA A 64 9.02 -20.10 4.12
C ALA A 64 7.79 -19.23 3.79
N ALA A 65 6.76 -19.82 3.16
CA ALA A 65 5.51 -19.11 2.89
C ALA A 65 4.82 -18.60 4.17
N ARG A 66 4.78 -19.40 5.24
CA ARG A 66 4.25 -18.97 6.55
C ARG A 66 5.11 -17.89 7.21
N ALA A 67 6.44 -17.99 7.10
CA ALA A 67 7.33 -16.96 7.64
C ALA A 67 7.07 -15.59 6.97
N GLY A 68 6.84 -15.56 5.65
CA GLY A 68 6.44 -14.36 4.92
C GLY A 68 5.12 -13.76 5.43
N ILE A 69 4.12 -14.60 5.76
CA ILE A 69 2.85 -14.12 6.35
C ILE A 69 3.07 -13.49 7.73
N TRP A 70 3.90 -14.09 8.58
CA TRP A 70 4.20 -13.53 9.90
C TRP A 70 4.94 -12.19 9.81
N HIS A 71 5.86 -12.06 8.86
CA HIS A 71 6.52 -10.78 8.59
C HIS A 71 5.50 -9.69 8.23
N LYS A 72 4.58 -10.00 7.31
CA LYS A 72 3.51 -9.06 6.91
C LYS A 72 2.53 -8.76 8.05
N ALA A 73 2.25 -9.71 8.92
CA ALA A 73 1.48 -9.46 10.14
C ALA A 73 2.19 -8.44 11.06
N GLY A 74 3.52 -8.51 11.18
CA GLY A 74 4.31 -7.51 11.89
C GLY A 74 4.18 -6.11 11.28
N MET A 75 4.20 -6.00 9.94
CA MET A 75 3.99 -4.72 9.25
C MET A 75 2.60 -4.13 9.54
N VAL A 76 1.55 -4.96 9.59
CA VAL A 76 0.20 -4.52 9.97
C VAL A 76 0.20 -3.93 11.38
N VAL A 77 0.89 -4.55 12.34
CA VAL A 77 1.01 -4.01 13.71
C VAL A 77 1.66 -2.63 13.70
N VAL A 78 2.75 -2.45 12.95
CA VAL A 78 3.43 -1.14 12.85
C VAL A 78 2.53 -0.08 12.21
N VAL A 79 1.76 -0.42 11.20
CA VAL A 79 0.76 0.49 10.59
C VAL A 79 -0.32 0.88 11.60
N CYS A 80 -0.79 -0.06 12.41
CA CYS A 80 -1.71 0.25 13.50
C CYS A 80 -1.09 1.19 14.55
N VAL A 81 0.18 0.98 14.91
CA VAL A 81 0.91 1.88 15.82
C VAL A 81 1.03 3.28 15.22
N ALA A 82 1.38 3.38 13.94
CA ALA A 82 1.45 4.67 13.25
C ALA A 82 0.11 5.42 13.24
N ALA A 83 -0.99 4.70 12.97
CA ALA A 83 -2.35 5.25 13.01
C ALA A 83 -2.73 5.74 14.42
N LEU A 84 -2.41 4.95 15.45
CA LEU A 84 -2.64 5.34 16.84
C LEU A 84 -1.77 6.52 17.25
N THR A 85 -0.55 6.61 16.75
CA THR A 85 0.34 7.76 17.00
C THR A 85 -0.26 9.03 16.42
N ASP A 86 -0.73 9.00 15.16
CA ASP A 86 -1.40 10.15 14.55
C ASP A 86 -2.67 10.55 15.32
N LEU A 87 -3.47 9.56 15.76
CA LEU A 87 -4.65 9.83 16.58
C LEU A 87 -4.29 10.53 17.90
N VAL A 88 -3.28 10.04 18.62
CA VAL A 88 -2.84 10.62 19.90
C VAL A 88 -2.30 12.03 19.69
N LEU A 89 -1.50 12.25 18.64
CA LEU A 89 -0.96 13.56 18.30
C LEU A 89 -2.07 14.54 17.95
N ASN A 90 -3.08 14.13 17.18
CA ASN A 90 -4.24 14.96 16.83
C ASN A 90 -5.01 15.37 18.08
N VAL A 91 -5.35 14.40 18.96
CA VAL A 91 -6.03 14.69 20.23
C VAL A 91 -5.18 15.62 21.12
N ALA A 92 -3.86 15.45 21.14
CA ALA A 92 -2.96 16.30 21.93
C ALA A 92 -2.93 17.74 21.39
N VAL A 93 -2.82 17.91 20.06
CA VAL A 93 -2.81 19.23 19.41
C VAL A 93 -4.14 19.98 19.64
N GLU A 94 -5.27 19.29 19.53
CA GLU A 94 -6.59 19.88 19.74
C GLU A 94 -6.86 20.31 21.19
N ASN A 95 -6.24 19.65 22.17
CA ASN A 95 -6.58 19.85 23.59
C ASN A 95 -5.51 20.57 24.41
N LEU A 96 -4.29 20.78 23.88
CA LEU A 96 -3.23 21.48 24.59
C LEU A 96 -3.21 22.98 24.21
N PRO A 97 -3.43 23.91 25.17
CA PRO A 97 -3.48 25.35 24.90
C PRO A 97 -2.19 25.89 24.24
N ALA A 98 -1.05 25.25 24.52
CA ALA A 98 0.23 25.64 23.93
C ALA A 98 0.29 25.48 22.40
N PHE A 99 -0.60 24.68 21.80
CA PHE A 99 -0.68 24.44 20.36
C PHE A 99 -1.91 25.09 19.70
N GLY A 100 -2.92 25.52 20.52
CA GLY A 100 -4.23 25.96 20.02
C GLY A 100 -4.38 27.43 19.65
N ASP A 101 -3.58 28.35 20.22
CA ASP A 101 -3.81 29.80 20.12
C ASP A 101 -2.98 30.53 19.06
N GLY A 102 -2.34 29.86 18.12
CA GLY A 102 -1.51 30.61 17.17
C GLY A 102 -1.01 29.89 15.91
N VAL A 103 -1.15 28.61 15.83
CA VAL A 103 -0.71 27.84 14.65
C VAL A 103 -1.91 27.04 14.18
N GLY A 104 -2.61 27.54 13.17
CA GLY A 104 -3.67 26.80 12.48
C GLY A 104 -3.10 25.57 11.75
N PHE A 105 -2.48 24.66 12.52
CA PHE A 105 -2.04 23.37 12.04
C PHE A 105 -3.24 22.41 12.12
N ASP A 106 -3.90 22.25 11.00
CA ASP A 106 -4.72 21.06 10.76
C ASP A 106 -3.77 19.87 10.68
N PHE A 107 -3.61 19.17 11.80
CA PHE A 107 -2.74 17.98 11.86
C PHE A 107 -3.53 16.79 11.29
N GLU A 108 -3.51 16.64 9.96
CA GLU A 108 -4.17 15.51 9.26
C GLU A 108 -3.47 14.16 9.48
N GLY A 109 -2.43 14.10 10.33
CA GLY A 109 -1.57 12.93 10.53
C GLY A 109 -0.43 12.86 9.51
N VAL A 110 0.76 12.56 9.99
CA VAL A 110 1.98 12.47 9.16
C VAL A 110 2.63 11.08 9.28
N VAL A 111 2.49 10.45 10.45
CA VAL A 111 3.22 9.21 10.74
C VAL A 111 2.69 8.04 9.88
N LEU A 112 1.37 7.88 9.83
CA LEU A 112 0.74 6.80 9.07
C LEU A 112 1.01 6.88 7.56
N PRO A 113 0.84 8.04 6.87
CA PRO A 113 1.19 8.16 5.46
C PRO A 113 2.66 7.84 5.16
N VAL A 114 3.58 8.33 5.99
CA VAL A 114 5.02 8.10 5.82
C VAL A 114 5.34 6.61 5.97
N VAL A 115 4.80 5.94 6.99
CA VAL A 115 4.98 4.50 7.21
C VAL A 115 4.38 3.68 6.05
N LEU A 116 3.20 4.03 5.56
CA LEU A 116 2.57 3.35 4.43
C LEU A 116 3.40 3.50 3.15
N VAL A 117 3.86 4.71 2.85
CA VAL A 117 4.70 4.97 1.66
C VAL A 117 6.00 4.17 1.75
N TRP A 118 6.65 4.15 2.91
CA TRP A 118 7.85 3.35 3.12
C TRP A 118 7.61 1.86 2.89
N TYR A 119 6.55 1.30 3.46
CA TYR A 119 6.21 -0.10 3.25
C TYR A 119 5.84 -0.40 1.80
N ILE A 120 5.14 0.51 1.10
CA ILE A 120 4.85 0.35 -0.33
C ILE A 120 6.16 0.26 -1.12
N PHE A 121 7.14 1.14 -0.88
CA PHE A 121 8.45 1.08 -1.54
C PHE A 121 9.20 -0.22 -1.23
N THR A 122 9.15 -0.69 0.01
CA THR A 122 9.76 -1.95 0.44
C THR A 122 9.14 -3.14 -0.31
N GLU A 123 7.81 -3.22 -0.35
CA GLU A 123 7.09 -4.28 -1.07
C GLU A 123 7.34 -4.23 -2.59
N LEU A 124 7.33 -3.05 -3.19
CA LEU A 124 7.63 -2.88 -4.61
C LEU A 124 9.06 -3.32 -4.95
N GLY A 125 10.02 -3.03 -4.07
CA GLY A 125 11.40 -3.52 -4.19
C GLY A 125 11.46 -5.04 -4.21
N SER A 126 10.82 -5.69 -3.25
CA SER A 126 10.74 -7.15 -3.17
C SER A 126 10.06 -7.77 -4.39
N ILE A 127 8.96 -7.17 -4.87
CA ILE A 127 8.28 -7.62 -6.10
C ILE A 127 9.21 -7.55 -7.31
N ALA A 128 9.98 -6.46 -7.44
CA ALA A 128 10.94 -6.29 -8.53
C ALA A 128 12.07 -7.33 -8.46
N GLU A 129 12.59 -7.62 -7.27
CA GLU A 129 13.59 -8.68 -7.02
C GLU A 129 13.02 -10.06 -7.37
N ASN A 130 11.80 -10.36 -6.96
CA ASN A 130 11.11 -11.62 -7.28
C ASN A 130 10.90 -11.76 -8.80
N ALA A 131 10.52 -10.70 -9.49
CA ALA A 131 10.38 -10.69 -10.94
C ALA A 131 11.72 -10.96 -11.64
N ALA A 132 12.80 -10.33 -11.19
CA ALA A 132 14.14 -10.58 -11.71
C ALA A 132 14.57 -12.04 -11.46
N ALA A 133 14.27 -12.59 -10.29
CA ALA A 133 14.55 -13.99 -9.97
C ALA A 133 13.79 -14.99 -10.86
N MET A 134 12.63 -14.60 -11.40
CA MET A 134 11.88 -15.36 -12.41
C MET A 134 12.36 -15.14 -13.85
N GLY A 135 13.39 -14.31 -14.06
CA GLY A 135 13.98 -14.03 -15.38
C GLY A 135 13.35 -12.84 -16.11
N ALA A 136 12.50 -12.05 -15.47
CA ALA A 136 11.96 -10.84 -16.08
C ALA A 136 13.06 -9.76 -16.21
N PRO A 137 13.13 -9.01 -17.33
CA PRO A 137 14.05 -7.91 -17.48
C PRO A 137 13.58 -6.70 -16.67
N VAL A 138 14.08 -6.55 -15.43
CA VAL A 138 13.78 -5.39 -14.58
C VAL A 138 14.74 -4.24 -14.91
N PRO A 139 14.24 -3.04 -15.28
CA PRO A 139 15.09 -1.91 -15.59
C PRO A 139 15.94 -1.48 -14.37
N GLY A 140 17.26 -1.34 -14.55
CA GLY A 140 18.16 -1.03 -13.43
C GLY A 140 17.91 0.35 -12.77
N TRP A 141 17.29 1.30 -13.48
CA TRP A 141 16.87 2.57 -12.88
C TRP A 141 15.72 2.37 -11.88
N LEU A 142 14.78 1.44 -12.15
CA LEU A 142 13.66 1.12 -11.26
C LEU A 142 14.18 0.52 -9.96
N VAL A 143 15.07 -0.47 -10.04
CA VAL A 143 15.71 -1.08 -8.86
C VAL A 143 16.40 -0.03 -7.99
N ARG A 144 17.13 0.93 -8.61
CA ARG A 144 17.80 2.01 -7.87
C ARG A 144 16.83 2.95 -7.15
N ILE A 145 15.73 3.35 -7.80
CA ILE A 145 14.72 4.21 -7.17
C ILE A 145 14.08 3.50 -5.97
N LEU A 146 13.74 2.22 -6.11
CA LEU A 146 13.12 1.44 -5.05
C LEU A 146 14.07 1.25 -3.86
N ALA A 147 15.36 0.98 -4.14
CA ALA A 147 16.38 0.88 -3.09
C ALA A 147 16.58 2.21 -2.35
N GLN A 148 16.63 3.33 -3.06
CA GLN A 148 16.77 4.66 -2.45
C GLN A 148 15.56 5.03 -1.58
N GLY A 149 14.34 4.64 -2.00
CA GLY A 149 13.13 4.83 -1.21
C GLY A 149 13.18 4.07 0.12
N LYS A 150 13.79 2.88 0.14
CA LYS A 150 13.99 2.07 1.34
C LYS A 150 15.04 2.66 2.28
N GLU A 151 16.21 3.08 1.75
CA GLU A 151 17.30 3.67 2.54
C GLU A 151 16.97 5.06 3.11
N GLY A 152 16.17 5.84 2.41
CA GLY A 152 15.78 7.19 2.84
C GLY A 152 14.93 7.22 4.10
N ALA A 153 14.31 6.10 4.46
CA ALA A 153 13.46 5.97 5.63
C ALA A 153 14.18 5.36 6.86
N GLU A 154 15.40 4.84 6.68
CA GLU A 154 16.22 4.28 7.78
C GLU A 154 17.15 5.34 8.45
N LYS A 155 17.17 6.57 7.93
CA LYS A 155 17.97 7.71 8.46
C LYS A 155 17.08 8.73 9.16
#